data_4dcbd05ca0900c89aac8c1b6c6786bca
#
_entry.id   4dcbd05ca0900c89aac8c1b6c6786bca
#
_cell.length_a   1.000
_cell.length_b   1.000
_cell.length_c   1.000
_cell.angle_alpha   90.00
_cell.angle_beta   90.00
_cell.angle_gamma   90.00
#
_symmetry.space_group_name_H-M   'P 1'
#
loop_
_entity.id
_entity.type
_entity.pdbx_description
1 polymer ?
#
loop_
_entity_poly.entity_id
_entity_poly.type
_entity_poly.pdbx_seq_one_letter_code
_entity_poly.pdbx_strand_id
1 'polypeptide(L)'
;MKSNYDILGNHIRLIDTRNRESITDRVLGINIDKFFMPSVANVIGTDLSKYKLITKGKFACNPMHVGRDERLPVALYDEEEPAIVSPAYFMFEVVDNSILNEDYLMMWFRRPEFDRICWLHTDGSVRGGITWDDICRLELPIPPIEKQLEIVNSYKAITERIALKKKINDNLQQQIRLLYNYWFTQFDFPDKNGNPYKSSGGTMVWSPIIHRDIPVYWKVTKLLDIVSWESNSQPPKSEFIYEPKDGYIRFIQNRDYDSDNHQTYIPYTKNLSTVDRFDILMDKYGDAGAVRYGIEGAFNVALGKINVNRPNFQEYIRSFLESDGVYSYLHNSCMASTRASLNESNLSMLNVVIPDEDTLSAFQLQIRKIRESILLTNDENLQLENLRNWLLPMLMNGQAVIQD
;
A
#
# COMPACT_ATOMS: atom_id res chain seq x y z
N MET A 1 39.05 -9.29 -3.56
CA MET A 1 39.27 -8.17 -4.50
C MET A 1 38.48 -6.96 -4.01
N LYS A 2 39.14 -5.98 -3.36
CA LYS A 2 38.52 -4.74 -2.86
C LYS A 2 38.94 -3.51 -3.71
N SER A 3 39.21 -3.68 -5.01
CA SER A 3 39.90 -2.63 -5.82
C SER A 3 39.04 -1.41 -6.14
N ASN A 4 37.73 -1.44 -5.91
CA ASN A 4 36.81 -0.35 -6.23
C ASN A 4 36.03 0.19 -5.03
N TYR A 5 36.48 -0.09 -3.81
CA TYR A 5 35.86 0.46 -2.58
C TYR A 5 36.59 1.73 -2.16
N ASP A 6 35.84 2.74 -1.77
CA ASP A 6 36.37 3.97 -1.19
C ASP A 6 35.53 4.41 0.01
N ILE A 7 36.08 5.31 0.80
CA ILE A 7 35.45 5.87 1.99
C ILE A 7 34.40 6.90 1.55
N LEU A 8 33.16 6.75 2.02
CA LEU A 8 32.04 7.61 1.64
C LEU A 8 32.32 9.11 1.88
N GLY A 9 33.02 9.43 2.98
CA GLY A 9 33.38 10.82 3.33
C GLY A 9 34.26 11.54 2.30
N ASN A 10 34.94 10.81 1.39
CA ASN A 10 35.69 11.42 0.29
C ASN A 10 34.78 11.95 -0.80
N HIS A 11 33.52 11.53 -0.85
CA HIS A 11 32.59 11.75 -1.95
C HIS A 11 31.36 12.56 -1.56
N ILE A 12 31.15 12.82 -0.27
CA ILE A 12 30.01 13.59 0.24
C ILE A 12 30.46 14.75 1.11
N ARG A 13 29.67 15.82 1.16
CA ARG A 13 29.90 16.94 2.06
C ARG A 13 28.60 17.40 2.75
N LEU A 14 28.71 17.80 4.01
CA LEU A 14 27.62 18.44 4.74
C LEU A 14 27.25 19.77 4.13
N ILE A 15 25.96 20.07 4.13
CA ILE A 15 25.38 21.36 3.78
C ILE A 15 24.48 21.83 4.93
N ASP A 16 24.47 23.16 5.17
CA ASP A 16 23.64 23.78 6.20
C ASP A 16 22.89 24.99 5.66
N THR A 17 22.39 24.89 4.43
CA THR A 17 21.53 25.93 3.84
C THR A 17 20.25 26.06 4.67
N ARG A 18 19.93 27.26 5.16
CA ARG A 18 18.77 27.54 5.99
C ARG A 18 17.70 28.30 5.22
N ASN A 19 16.45 28.11 5.59
CA ASN A 19 15.28 28.78 5.02
C ASN A 19 15.11 30.22 5.52
N ARG A 20 16.21 31.00 5.63
CA ARG A 20 16.22 32.35 6.22
C ARG A 20 15.28 33.32 5.52
N GLU A 21 15.12 33.18 4.21
CA GLU A 21 14.26 34.01 3.37
C GLU A 21 12.82 33.52 3.30
N SER A 22 12.46 32.49 4.07
CA SER A 22 11.12 31.86 4.07
C SER A 22 10.67 31.47 2.67
N ILE A 23 11.58 30.84 1.89
CA ILE A 23 11.34 30.44 0.50
C ILE A 23 10.16 29.47 0.41
N THR A 24 10.01 28.60 1.41
CA THR A 24 8.93 27.61 1.46
C THR A 24 8.52 27.29 2.90
N ASP A 25 7.28 26.90 3.10
CA ASP A 25 6.74 26.39 4.37
C ASP A 25 6.49 24.85 4.30
N ARG A 26 6.85 24.21 3.20
CA ARG A 26 6.68 22.78 2.96
C ARG A 26 7.67 21.98 3.80
N VAL A 27 7.20 21.50 4.96
CA VAL A 27 8.02 20.73 5.91
C VAL A 27 7.94 19.25 5.58
N LEU A 28 9.09 18.61 5.37
CA LEU A 28 9.22 17.19 5.11
C LEU A 28 9.91 16.45 6.25
N GLY A 29 9.45 15.22 6.48
CA GLY A 29 10.12 14.19 7.26
C GLY A 29 10.69 13.12 6.33
N ILE A 30 11.47 12.19 6.89
CA ILE A 30 12.00 11.04 6.18
C ILE A 30 11.37 9.79 6.77
N ASN A 31 10.73 8.99 5.90
CA ASN A 31 10.19 7.68 6.27
C ASN A 31 11.34 6.69 6.51
N ILE A 32 11.09 5.70 7.39
CA ILE A 32 12.04 4.61 7.65
C ILE A 32 12.37 3.80 6.37
N ASP A 33 11.48 3.78 5.39
CA ASP A 33 11.68 3.17 4.08
C ASP A 33 12.39 4.09 3.06
N LYS A 34 13.01 5.19 3.57
CA LYS A 34 13.96 6.05 2.86
C LYS A 34 13.38 6.85 1.69
N PHE A 35 12.29 7.54 1.97
CA PHE A 35 11.69 8.54 1.09
C PHE A 35 11.20 9.75 1.89
N PHE A 36 11.03 10.89 1.23
CA PHE A 36 10.44 12.07 1.85
C PHE A 36 8.92 11.94 1.95
N MET A 37 8.35 12.44 3.04
CA MET A 37 6.91 12.49 3.28
C MET A 37 6.57 13.80 4.00
N PRO A 38 5.32 14.29 3.93
CA PRO A 38 4.90 15.41 4.76
C PRO A 38 5.23 15.16 6.23
N SER A 39 5.78 16.16 6.90
CA SER A 39 6.15 16.01 8.31
C SER A 39 4.91 15.78 9.17
N VAL A 40 4.96 14.77 10.04
CA VAL A 40 3.92 14.52 11.06
C VAL A 40 4.11 15.37 12.31
N ALA A 41 5.22 16.11 12.41
CA ALA A 41 5.50 16.99 13.54
C ALA A 41 4.58 18.22 13.51
N ASN A 42 4.05 18.60 14.67
CA ASN A 42 3.33 19.86 14.78
C ASN A 42 4.32 21.03 14.73
N VAL A 43 4.27 21.78 13.64
CA VAL A 43 5.15 22.95 13.41
C VAL A 43 4.44 24.29 13.66
N ILE A 44 3.21 24.27 14.16
CA ILE A 44 2.45 25.49 14.48
C ILE A 44 3.23 26.32 15.52
N GLY A 45 3.54 27.58 15.21
CA GLY A 45 4.30 28.47 16.06
C GLY A 45 5.82 28.24 16.08
N THR A 46 6.32 27.29 15.22
CA THR A 46 7.77 27.05 15.09
C THR A 46 8.38 28.02 14.08
N ASP A 47 9.56 28.52 14.40
CA ASP A 47 10.34 29.38 13.50
C ASP A 47 10.95 28.53 12.36
N LEU A 48 10.29 28.52 11.21
CA LEU A 48 10.70 27.75 10.04
C LEU A 48 11.95 28.31 9.34
N SER A 49 12.39 29.52 9.67
CA SER A 49 13.65 30.09 9.16
C SER A 49 14.89 29.32 9.62
N LYS A 50 14.77 28.59 10.73
CA LYS A 50 15.83 27.71 11.28
C LYS A 50 15.92 26.35 10.62
N TYR A 51 14.89 25.96 9.87
CA TYR A 51 14.87 24.68 9.15
C TYR A 51 15.88 24.71 8.01
N LYS A 52 16.34 23.54 7.61
CA LYS A 52 17.27 23.40 6.50
C LYS A 52 16.49 23.37 5.19
N LEU A 53 16.90 24.19 4.23
CA LEU A 53 16.33 24.26 2.89
C LEU A 53 16.94 23.17 2.03
N ILE A 54 16.12 22.23 1.58
CA ILE A 54 16.53 21.14 0.71
C ILE A 54 16.06 21.39 -0.72
N THR A 55 16.91 21.11 -1.68
CA THR A 55 16.68 21.25 -3.12
C THR A 55 17.10 19.97 -3.83
N LYS A 56 16.68 19.80 -5.07
CA LYS A 56 16.98 18.65 -5.91
C LYS A 56 18.47 18.25 -5.89
N GLY A 57 18.73 16.94 -5.84
CA GLY A 57 20.10 16.38 -5.78
C GLY A 57 20.70 16.38 -4.36
N LYS A 58 19.97 16.83 -3.34
CA LYS A 58 20.46 16.83 -1.96
C LYS A 58 19.87 15.67 -1.17
N PHE A 59 20.67 15.18 -0.24
CA PHE A 59 20.25 14.15 0.72
C PHE A 59 19.90 14.77 2.07
N ALA A 60 18.94 14.18 2.74
CA ALA A 60 18.75 14.40 4.17
C ALA A 60 18.72 13.06 4.90
N CYS A 61 19.22 13.07 6.14
CA CYS A 61 19.32 11.89 6.99
C CYS A 61 18.88 12.23 8.41
N ASN A 62 17.99 11.43 8.99
CA ASN A 62 17.64 11.51 10.39
C ASN A 62 18.56 10.61 11.22
N PRO A 63 19.56 11.13 11.91
CA PRO A 63 20.53 10.31 12.63
C PRO A 63 19.99 9.73 13.95
N MET A 64 18.82 10.22 14.41
CA MET A 64 18.24 9.83 15.70
C MET A 64 17.45 8.53 15.58
N HIS A 65 17.38 7.77 16.65
CA HIS A 65 16.58 6.55 16.76
C HIS A 65 17.05 5.34 15.94
N VAL A 66 18.25 5.38 15.37
CA VAL A 66 18.83 4.25 14.63
C VAL A 66 18.94 3.01 15.51
N GLY A 67 19.28 3.18 16.79
CA GLY A 67 19.33 2.09 17.76
C GLY A 67 17.98 1.42 18.02
N ARG A 68 16.88 2.19 17.97
CA ARG A 68 15.52 1.67 18.16
C ARG A 68 14.96 1.02 16.88
N ASP A 69 15.16 1.69 15.76
CA ASP A 69 14.49 1.34 14.51
C ASP A 69 15.33 0.37 13.66
N GLU A 70 16.60 0.15 14.06
CA GLU A 70 17.59 -0.68 13.36
C GLU A 70 17.80 -0.27 11.89
N ARG A 71 17.40 0.95 11.55
CA ARG A 71 17.47 1.54 10.21
C ARG A 71 17.85 3.01 10.30
N LEU A 72 18.59 3.48 9.32
CA LEU A 72 18.92 4.90 9.17
C LEU A 72 18.00 5.53 8.11
N PRO A 73 17.04 6.40 8.50
CA PRO A 73 16.23 7.13 7.56
C PRO A 73 17.09 8.13 6.78
N VAL A 74 17.31 7.88 5.50
CA VAL A 74 18.04 8.74 4.57
C VAL A 74 17.29 8.78 3.24
N ALA A 75 17.18 9.96 2.61
CA ALA A 75 16.48 10.10 1.34
C ALA A 75 17.18 11.12 0.44
N LEU A 76 17.13 10.89 -0.87
CA LEU A 76 17.52 11.81 -1.92
C LEU A 76 16.29 12.65 -2.30
N TYR A 77 16.45 13.96 -2.37
CA TYR A 77 15.40 14.87 -2.81
C TYR A 77 15.47 15.06 -4.32
N ASP A 78 14.42 14.67 -5.03
CA ASP A 78 14.34 14.63 -6.49
C ASP A 78 13.30 15.59 -7.09
N GLU A 79 12.59 16.36 -6.25
CA GLU A 79 11.58 17.32 -6.70
C GLU A 79 12.20 18.67 -7.08
N GLU A 80 11.58 19.36 -8.03
CA GLU A 80 12.04 20.70 -8.50
C GLU A 80 11.73 21.78 -7.48
N GLU A 81 10.57 21.72 -6.79
CA GLU A 81 10.19 22.70 -5.79
C GLU A 81 10.96 22.46 -4.50
N PRO A 82 11.56 23.52 -3.90
CA PRO A 82 12.27 23.36 -2.65
C PRO A 82 11.36 23.01 -1.48
N ALA A 83 11.91 22.32 -0.48
CA ALA A 83 11.25 21.98 0.76
C ALA A 83 12.18 22.25 1.95
N ILE A 84 11.66 22.08 3.17
CA ILE A 84 12.46 22.23 4.39
C ILE A 84 12.41 20.96 5.23
N VAL A 85 13.53 20.67 5.88
CA VAL A 85 13.69 19.54 6.79
C VAL A 85 14.17 19.99 8.15
N SER A 86 14.01 19.13 9.16
CA SER A 86 14.40 19.42 10.55
C SER A 86 15.84 19.93 10.65
N PRO A 87 16.10 20.95 11.50
CA PRO A 87 17.46 21.37 11.82
C PRO A 87 18.36 20.27 12.35
N ALA A 88 17.77 19.24 12.98
CA ALA A 88 18.49 18.11 13.58
C ALA A 88 18.98 17.08 12.54
N TYR A 89 18.47 17.11 11.30
CA TYR A 89 18.88 16.19 10.26
C TYR A 89 20.26 16.57 9.70
N PHE A 90 21.06 15.59 9.33
CA PHE A 90 22.18 15.83 8.43
C PHE A 90 21.66 16.08 7.03
N MET A 91 22.10 17.15 6.39
CA MET A 91 21.84 17.42 5.00
C MET A 91 23.18 17.43 4.27
N PHE A 92 23.28 16.72 3.15
CA PHE A 92 24.54 16.56 2.44
C PHE A 92 24.33 16.38 0.94
N GLU A 93 25.41 16.49 0.18
CA GLU A 93 25.41 16.31 -1.26
C GLU A 93 26.62 15.51 -1.71
N VAL A 94 26.57 14.96 -2.91
CA VAL A 94 27.71 14.37 -3.59
C VAL A 94 28.65 15.51 -4.04
N VAL A 95 29.96 15.34 -3.84
CA VAL A 95 30.97 16.36 -4.17
C VAL A 95 31.20 16.43 -5.67
N ASP A 96 31.24 15.27 -6.35
CA ASP A 96 31.51 15.17 -7.78
C ASP A 96 30.67 14.08 -8.43
N ASN A 97 29.64 14.48 -9.17
CA ASN A 97 28.71 13.56 -9.84
C ASN A 97 29.35 12.83 -11.05
N SER A 98 30.56 13.20 -11.47
CA SER A 98 31.30 12.43 -12.47
C SER A 98 31.99 11.20 -11.89
N ILE A 99 32.12 11.15 -10.54
CA ILE A 99 32.73 10.02 -9.81
C ILE A 99 31.65 9.17 -9.12
N LEU A 100 30.70 9.81 -8.45
CA LEU A 100 29.62 9.14 -7.72
C LEU A 100 28.26 9.70 -8.13
N ASN A 101 27.42 8.86 -8.70
CA ASN A 101 26.04 9.22 -9.05
C ASN A 101 25.14 9.24 -7.82
N GLU A 102 24.27 10.22 -7.67
CA GLU A 102 23.35 10.40 -6.53
C GLU A 102 22.35 9.24 -6.38
N ASP A 103 21.76 8.79 -7.47
CA ASP A 103 20.82 7.66 -7.45
C ASP A 103 21.52 6.34 -7.10
N TYR A 104 22.76 6.16 -7.59
CA TYR A 104 23.57 5.01 -7.22
C TYR A 104 23.89 5.00 -5.72
N LEU A 105 24.24 6.16 -5.16
CA LEU A 105 24.43 6.32 -3.72
C LEU A 105 23.15 6.04 -2.96
N MET A 106 21.99 6.53 -3.44
CA MET A 106 20.70 6.24 -2.81
C MET A 106 20.36 4.74 -2.86
N MET A 107 20.68 4.04 -3.94
CA MET A 107 20.54 2.58 -4.02
C MET A 107 21.42 1.87 -2.98
N TRP A 108 22.64 2.32 -2.75
CA TRP A 108 23.51 1.77 -1.73
C TRP A 108 22.93 1.96 -0.32
N PHE A 109 22.35 3.13 -0.02
CA PHE A 109 21.66 3.38 1.24
C PHE A 109 20.42 2.50 1.45
N ARG A 110 19.74 2.08 0.38
CA ARG A 110 18.55 1.21 0.48
C ARG A 110 18.84 -0.24 0.83
N ARG A 111 20.10 -0.64 0.86
CA ARG A 111 20.48 -2.02 1.18
C ARG A 111 20.31 -2.34 2.66
N PRO A 112 19.80 -3.54 3.03
CA PRO A 112 19.71 -3.97 4.42
C PRO A 112 21.06 -4.00 5.14
N GLU A 113 22.16 -4.28 4.40
CA GLU A 113 23.51 -4.28 4.95
C GLU A 113 23.94 -2.90 5.43
N PHE A 114 23.56 -1.84 4.72
CA PHE A 114 23.80 -0.46 5.14
C PHE A 114 23.14 -0.17 6.49
N ASP A 115 21.88 -0.53 6.65
CA ASP A 115 21.14 -0.33 7.89
C ASP A 115 21.78 -1.10 9.05
N ARG A 116 22.17 -2.36 8.80
CA ARG A 116 22.87 -3.19 9.79
C ARG A 116 24.21 -2.57 10.22
N ILE A 117 24.98 -2.03 9.27
CA ILE A 117 26.25 -1.36 9.59
C ILE A 117 25.98 -0.10 10.40
N CYS A 118 25.01 0.73 10.03
CA CYS A 118 24.64 1.93 10.78
C CYS A 118 24.19 1.59 12.21
N TRP A 119 23.40 0.54 12.38
CA TRP A 119 22.96 0.08 13.69
C TRP A 119 24.13 -0.38 14.59
N LEU A 120 25.12 -1.07 14.01
CA LEU A 120 26.33 -1.49 14.74
C LEU A 120 27.20 -0.31 15.20
N HIS A 121 27.11 0.85 14.57
CA HIS A 121 27.81 2.06 14.97
C HIS A 121 27.06 2.90 16.03
N THR A 122 25.86 2.48 16.44
CA THR A 122 25.15 3.12 17.55
C THR A 122 25.67 2.61 18.91
N ASP A 123 25.42 3.37 19.96
CA ASP A 123 25.78 2.99 21.34
C ASP A 123 24.88 1.89 21.94
N GLY A 124 23.98 1.29 21.14
CA GLY A 124 23.03 0.25 21.55
C GLY A 124 21.89 0.74 22.44
N SER A 125 21.80 2.04 22.74
CA SER A 125 20.66 2.60 23.48
C SER A 125 19.44 2.77 22.58
N VAL A 126 18.24 2.74 23.16
CA VAL A 126 16.96 2.98 22.44
C VAL A 126 16.92 4.38 21.77
N ARG A 127 17.76 5.31 22.23
CA ARG A 127 17.94 6.64 21.63
C ARG A 127 19.28 6.78 20.89
N GLY A 128 20.00 5.67 20.68
CA GLY A 128 21.27 5.63 19.98
C GLY A 128 21.16 6.24 18.59
N GLY A 129 21.90 7.27 18.34
CA GLY A 129 22.07 7.90 17.04
C GLY A 129 23.39 7.49 16.39
N ILE A 130 23.54 7.84 15.12
CA ILE A 130 24.81 7.72 14.39
C ILE A 130 25.40 9.12 14.19
N THR A 131 26.72 9.23 14.31
CA THR A 131 27.41 10.52 14.04
C THR A 131 27.69 10.70 12.55
N TRP A 132 27.90 11.96 12.15
CA TRP A 132 28.31 12.24 10.78
C TRP A 132 29.66 11.59 10.42
N ASP A 133 30.59 11.59 11.36
CA ASP A 133 31.90 10.97 11.17
C ASP A 133 31.81 9.45 10.97
N ASP A 134 30.88 8.78 11.64
CA ASP A 134 30.64 7.35 11.43
C ASP A 134 30.08 7.08 10.03
N ILE A 135 29.14 7.94 9.55
CA ILE A 135 28.65 7.85 8.17
C ILE A 135 29.80 8.06 7.18
N CYS A 136 30.64 9.06 7.41
CA CYS A 136 31.79 9.33 6.55
C CYS A 136 32.82 8.20 6.46
N ARG A 137 32.93 7.37 7.51
CA ARG A 137 33.88 6.23 7.54
C ARG A 137 33.37 4.99 6.80
N LEU A 138 32.13 4.96 6.39
CA LEU A 138 31.58 3.82 5.65
C LEU A 138 32.28 3.65 4.30
N GLU A 139 32.51 2.40 3.92
CA GLU A 139 33.09 2.04 2.64
C GLU A 139 31.99 1.61 1.66
N LEU A 140 32.03 2.12 0.43
CA LEU A 140 31.12 1.70 -0.63
C LEU A 140 31.89 1.39 -1.92
N PRO A 141 31.35 0.50 -2.78
CA PRO A 141 31.94 0.27 -4.10
C PRO A 141 31.63 1.46 -5.02
N ILE A 142 32.65 1.99 -5.68
CA ILE A 142 32.53 3.08 -6.65
C ILE A 142 33.08 2.59 -7.99
N PRO A 143 32.28 1.86 -8.79
CA PRO A 143 32.67 1.50 -10.15
C PRO A 143 32.68 2.74 -11.07
N PRO A 144 33.23 2.65 -12.30
CA PRO A 144 33.18 3.74 -13.29
C PRO A 144 31.73 4.26 -13.43
N ILE A 145 31.61 5.56 -13.70
CA ILE A 145 30.33 6.28 -13.74
C ILE A 145 29.32 5.65 -14.73
N GLU A 146 29.82 5.17 -15.88
CA GLU A 146 29.00 4.50 -16.88
C GLU A 146 28.33 3.24 -16.30
N LYS A 147 29.09 2.49 -15.51
CA LYS A 147 28.55 1.28 -14.85
C LYS A 147 27.54 1.63 -13.75
N GLN A 148 27.76 2.71 -12.99
CA GLN A 148 26.79 3.20 -12.01
C GLN A 148 25.47 3.58 -12.72
N LEU A 149 25.55 4.31 -13.83
CA LEU A 149 24.36 4.72 -14.60
C LEU A 149 23.62 3.52 -15.19
N GLU A 150 24.31 2.51 -15.70
CA GLU A 150 23.71 1.25 -16.17
C GLU A 150 22.92 0.56 -15.05
N ILE A 151 23.52 0.44 -13.86
CA ILE A 151 22.87 -0.14 -12.67
C ILE A 151 21.64 0.66 -12.25
N VAL A 152 21.77 1.99 -12.17
CA VAL A 152 20.68 2.92 -11.83
C VAL A 152 19.52 2.78 -12.81
N ASN A 153 19.80 2.83 -14.11
CA ASN A 153 18.77 2.74 -15.14
C ASN A 153 17.98 1.43 -15.08
N SER A 154 18.68 0.32 -14.87
CA SER A 154 18.02 -1.00 -14.72
C SER A 154 17.15 -1.10 -13.48
N TYR A 155 17.61 -0.58 -12.35
CA TYR A 155 16.84 -0.50 -11.12
C TYR A 155 15.62 0.42 -11.26
N LYS A 156 15.81 1.59 -11.87
CA LYS A 156 14.71 2.55 -12.13
C LYS A 156 13.65 1.95 -13.03
N ALA A 157 14.01 1.25 -14.09
CA ALA A 157 13.07 0.62 -15.00
C ALA A 157 12.11 -0.35 -14.27
N ILE A 158 12.63 -1.17 -13.35
CA ILE A 158 11.79 -2.05 -12.52
C ILE A 158 10.91 -1.25 -11.57
N THR A 159 11.48 -0.24 -10.89
CA THR A 159 10.75 0.57 -9.91
C THR A 159 9.62 1.38 -10.55
N GLU A 160 9.88 1.99 -11.70
CA GLU A 160 8.90 2.75 -12.47
C GLU A 160 7.78 1.85 -13.00
N ARG A 161 8.13 0.63 -13.45
CA ARG A 161 7.13 -0.36 -13.87
C ARG A 161 6.20 -0.75 -12.72
N ILE A 162 6.72 -0.99 -11.52
CA ILE A 162 5.92 -1.26 -10.31
C ILE A 162 4.99 -0.07 -10.02
N ALA A 163 5.51 1.16 -10.03
CA ALA A 163 4.73 2.36 -9.76
C ALA A 163 3.62 2.58 -10.80
N LEU A 164 3.92 2.37 -12.09
CA LEU A 164 2.93 2.47 -13.17
C LEU A 164 1.82 1.43 -13.01
N LYS A 165 2.16 0.19 -12.68
CA LYS A 165 1.17 -0.87 -12.44
C LYS A 165 0.28 -0.58 -11.23
N LYS A 166 0.81 -0.01 -10.15
CA LYS A 166 0.00 0.47 -9.01
C LYS A 166 -1.00 1.54 -9.46
N LYS A 167 -0.57 2.53 -10.24
CA LYS A 167 -1.47 3.55 -10.80
C LYS A 167 -2.55 2.96 -11.73
N ILE A 168 -2.21 1.93 -12.51
CA ILE A 168 -3.20 1.23 -13.34
C ILE A 168 -4.26 0.58 -12.45
N ASN A 169 -3.86 -0.10 -11.37
CA ASN A 169 -4.80 -0.72 -10.44
C ASN A 169 -5.71 0.32 -9.74
N ASP A 170 -5.15 1.45 -9.32
CA ASP A 170 -5.94 2.55 -8.73
C ASP A 170 -7.01 3.05 -9.71
N ASN A 171 -6.65 3.24 -10.98
CA ASN A 171 -7.57 3.64 -12.03
C ASN A 171 -8.65 2.56 -12.29
N LEU A 172 -8.28 1.28 -12.31
CA LEU A 172 -9.23 0.18 -12.47
C LEU A 172 -10.22 0.11 -11.30
N GLN A 173 -9.75 0.29 -10.07
CA GLN A 173 -10.63 0.36 -8.90
C GLN A 173 -11.58 1.56 -8.97
N GLN A 174 -11.08 2.72 -9.40
CA GLN A 174 -11.93 3.89 -9.63
C GLN A 174 -12.99 3.63 -10.70
N GLN A 175 -12.64 2.96 -11.79
CA GLN A 175 -13.59 2.57 -12.83
C GLN A 175 -14.71 1.67 -12.28
N ILE A 176 -14.39 0.70 -11.42
CA ILE A 176 -15.40 -0.14 -10.75
C ILE A 176 -16.38 0.72 -9.95
N ARG A 177 -15.88 1.66 -9.13
CA ARG A 177 -16.72 2.57 -8.34
C ARG A 177 -17.61 3.46 -9.22
N LEU A 178 -17.06 4.02 -10.28
CA LEU A 178 -17.81 4.85 -11.22
C LEU A 178 -18.89 4.04 -11.93
N LEU A 179 -18.59 2.83 -12.37
CA LEU A 179 -19.55 1.96 -13.04
C LEU A 179 -20.67 1.52 -12.10
N TYR A 180 -20.35 1.16 -10.85
CA TYR A 180 -21.34 0.86 -9.82
C TYR A 180 -22.27 2.07 -9.58
N ASN A 181 -21.71 3.26 -9.40
CA ASN A 181 -22.49 4.48 -9.20
C ASN A 181 -23.39 4.81 -10.40
N TYR A 182 -22.88 4.66 -11.61
CA TYR A 182 -23.61 4.91 -12.83
C TYR A 182 -24.81 3.95 -12.98
N TRP A 183 -24.58 2.65 -12.76
CA TRP A 183 -25.63 1.64 -12.93
C TRP A 183 -26.64 1.60 -11.77
N PHE A 184 -26.17 1.66 -10.50
CA PHE A 184 -27.00 1.34 -9.35
C PHE A 184 -27.29 2.52 -8.42
N THR A 185 -26.55 3.61 -8.57
CA THR A 185 -26.87 4.85 -7.85
C THR A 185 -27.60 5.85 -8.75
N GLN A 186 -27.18 6.01 -10.00
CA GLN A 186 -27.85 6.89 -10.96
C GLN A 186 -28.95 6.16 -11.73
N PHE A 187 -28.92 4.83 -11.78
CA PHE A 187 -29.84 3.95 -12.53
C PHE A 187 -29.73 4.08 -14.05
N ASP A 188 -28.56 4.45 -14.55
CA ASP A 188 -28.24 4.56 -15.97
C ASP A 188 -27.52 3.30 -16.51
N PHE A 189 -27.92 2.12 -16.00
CA PHE A 189 -27.49 0.85 -16.59
C PHE A 189 -27.99 0.71 -18.03
N PRO A 190 -27.33 -0.07 -18.90
CA PRO A 190 -27.78 -0.23 -20.30
C PRO A 190 -29.14 -0.89 -20.36
N ASP A 191 -30.09 -0.26 -21.07
CA ASP A 191 -31.36 -0.87 -21.44
C ASP A 191 -31.16 -1.92 -22.55
N LYS A 192 -32.24 -2.51 -23.03
CA LYS A 192 -32.23 -3.51 -24.14
C LYS A 192 -31.63 -2.97 -25.44
N ASN A 193 -31.57 -1.67 -25.62
CA ASN A 193 -31.01 -0.99 -26.79
C ASN A 193 -29.58 -0.47 -26.52
N GLY A 194 -29.06 -0.65 -25.30
CA GLY A 194 -27.76 -0.14 -24.87
C GLY A 194 -27.78 1.32 -24.42
N ASN A 195 -28.97 1.95 -24.29
CA ASN A 195 -29.10 3.34 -23.82
C ASN A 195 -29.10 3.37 -22.27
N PRO A 196 -28.69 4.51 -21.65
CA PRO A 196 -28.80 4.69 -20.20
C PRO A 196 -30.26 4.65 -19.75
N TYR A 197 -30.62 3.73 -18.87
CA TYR A 197 -32.03 3.45 -18.54
C TYR A 197 -32.81 4.70 -18.09
N LYS A 198 -32.39 5.32 -16.98
CA LYS A 198 -33.12 6.46 -16.40
C LYS A 198 -33.06 7.69 -17.29
N SER A 199 -31.89 8.05 -17.82
CA SER A 199 -31.69 9.23 -18.65
C SER A 199 -32.43 9.15 -20.01
N SER A 200 -32.76 7.93 -20.47
CA SER A 200 -33.52 7.68 -21.69
C SER A 200 -35.04 7.53 -21.42
N GLY A 201 -35.51 7.85 -20.22
CA GLY A 201 -36.93 7.83 -19.87
C GLY A 201 -37.42 6.50 -19.31
N GLY A 202 -36.53 5.66 -18.78
CA GLY A 202 -36.89 4.41 -18.09
C GLY A 202 -37.86 4.66 -16.94
N THR A 203 -38.84 3.79 -16.79
CA THR A 203 -39.93 3.95 -15.79
C THR A 203 -39.38 3.73 -14.37
N MET A 204 -39.58 4.71 -13.50
CA MET A 204 -39.17 4.71 -12.10
C MET A 204 -40.40 4.60 -11.18
N VAL A 205 -40.22 4.03 -10.02
CA VAL A 205 -41.22 3.88 -8.96
C VAL A 205 -40.64 4.24 -7.59
N TRP A 206 -41.40 4.97 -6.79
CA TRP A 206 -41.01 5.36 -5.45
C TRP A 206 -40.92 4.16 -4.52
N SER A 207 -39.76 4.03 -3.86
CA SER A 207 -39.57 3.02 -2.80
C SER A 207 -39.68 3.67 -1.41
N PRO A 208 -40.68 3.30 -0.61
CA PRO A 208 -40.83 3.82 0.75
C PRO A 208 -39.77 3.28 1.72
N ILE A 209 -39.05 2.19 1.36
CA ILE A 209 -38.02 1.55 2.21
C ILE A 209 -36.73 2.36 2.20
N ILE A 210 -36.31 2.84 1.03
CA ILE A 210 -35.04 3.58 0.87
C ILE A 210 -35.25 5.05 0.55
N HIS A 211 -36.50 5.53 0.55
CA HIS A 211 -36.93 6.91 0.32
C HIS A 211 -36.35 7.53 -0.95
N ARG A 212 -36.41 6.77 -2.06
CA ARG A 212 -35.99 7.23 -3.39
C ARG A 212 -36.66 6.44 -4.51
N ASP A 213 -36.65 7.00 -5.72
CA ASP A 213 -37.10 6.29 -6.91
C ASP A 213 -36.12 5.21 -7.33
N ILE A 214 -36.64 4.05 -7.74
CA ILE A 214 -35.89 2.92 -8.30
C ILE A 214 -36.53 2.47 -9.62
N PRO A 215 -35.82 1.76 -10.51
CA PRO A 215 -36.41 1.14 -11.68
C PRO A 215 -37.60 0.25 -11.33
N VAL A 216 -38.70 0.35 -12.11
CA VAL A 216 -39.99 -0.29 -11.78
C VAL A 216 -39.94 -1.79 -11.57
N TYR A 217 -38.96 -2.49 -12.18
CA TYR A 217 -38.80 -3.94 -12.06
C TYR A 217 -37.85 -4.36 -10.95
N TRP A 218 -37.22 -3.39 -10.26
CA TRP A 218 -36.28 -3.69 -9.18
C TRP A 218 -37.00 -3.75 -7.84
N LYS A 219 -36.42 -4.43 -6.88
CA LYS A 219 -36.98 -4.62 -5.54
C LYS A 219 -35.98 -4.22 -4.48
N VAL A 220 -36.47 -3.88 -3.29
CA VAL A 220 -35.63 -3.63 -2.12
C VAL A 220 -35.79 -4.78 -1.16
N THR A 221 -34.69 -5.31 -0.64
CA THR A 221 -34.69 -6.34 0.41
C THR A 221 -33.63 -6.05 1.45
N LYS A 222 -33.64 -6.79 2.56
CA LYS A 222 -32.55 -6.75 3.54
C LYS A 222 -31.29 -7.41 2.96
N LEU A 223 -30.13 -6.87 3.30
CA LEU A 223 -28.86 -7.47 2.84
C LEU A 223 -28.74 -8.93 3.32
N LEU A 224 -29.11 -9.22 4.56
CA LEU A 224 -29.05 -10.57 5.13
C LEU A 224 -30.02 -11.60 4.50
N ASP A 225 -30.97 -11.17 3.65
CA ASP A 225 -31.78 -12.10 2.87
C ASP A 225 -31.01 -12.72 1.69
N ILE A 226 -29.90 -12.09 1.29
CA ILE A 226 -29.11 -12.49 0.11
C ILE A 226 -27.64 -12.81 0.41
N VAL A 227 -27.19 -12.51 1.61
CA VAL A 227 -25.84 -12.87 2.07
C VAL A 227 -25.90 -13.52 3.45
N SER A 228 -24.86 -14.28 3.79
CA SER A 228 -24.64 -14.78 5.15
C SER A 228 -23.25 -14.40 5.63
N TRP A 229 -23.14 -14.23 6.95
CA TRP A 229 -21.88 -13.93 7.63
C TRP A 229 -21.23 -15.20 8.13
N GLU A 230 -19.95 -15.38 7.84
CA GLU A 230 -19.17 -16.49 8.35
C GLU A 230 -17.96 -15.97 9.12
N SER A 231 -17.73 -16.52 10.31
CA SER A 231 -16.57 -16.21 11.15
C SER A 231 -15.70 -17.44 11.28
N ASN A 232 -14.41 -17.24 11.45
CA ASN A 232 -13.46 -18.34 11.67
C ASN A 232 -12.94 -18.37 13.10
N SER A 233 -12.31 -19.47 13.48
CA SER A 233 -11.65 -19.65 14.77
C SER A 233 -10.20 -19.18 14.72
N GLN A 234 -9.65 -18.80 15.87
CA GLN A 234 -8.23 -18.47 16.03
C GLN A 234 -7.49 -19.70 16.57
N PRO A 235 -6.62 -20.36 15.78
CA PRO A 235 -5.78 -21.41 16.29
C PRO A 235 -4.73 -20.86 17.27
N PRO A 236 -4.15 -21.70 18.16
CA PRO A 236 -3.09 -21.30 19.07
C PRO A 236 -1.88 -20.74 18.29
N LYS A 237 -1.28 -19.67 18.80
CA LYS A 237 -0.08 -19.08 18.17
C LYS A 237 1.11 -20.05 18.07
N SER A 238 1.14 -21.08 18.91
CA SER A 238 2.17 -22.15 18.86
C SER A 238 2.08 -23.01 17.60
N GLU A 239 0.96 -22.97 16.88
CA GLU A 239 0.77 -23.68 15.62
C GLU A 239 1.17 -22.86 14.39
N PHE A 240 1.51 -21.57 14.59
CA PHE A 240 1.89 -20.69 13.51
C PHE A 240 3.28 -21.01 13.01
N ILE A 241 3.43 -21.12 11.70
CA ILE A 241 4.70 -21.14 11.00
C ILE A 241 4.75 -20.00 9.97
N TYR A 242 5.94 -19.60 9.56
CA TYR A 242 6.14 -18.41 8.72
C TYR A 242 6.72 -18.76 7.34
N GLU A 243 6.79 -20.06 7.05
CA GLU A 243 7.17 -20.58 5.75
C GLU A 243 6.13 -21.62 5.30
N PRO A 244 5.85 -21.74 3.99
CA PRO A 244 4.93 -22.73 3.49
C PRO A 244 5.42 -24.16 3.81
N LYS A 245 4.48 -25.04 4.19
CA LYS A 245 4.75 -26.43 4.53
C LYS A 245 3.59 -27.31 4.10
N ASP A 246 3.87 -28.53 3.66
CA ASP A 246 2.84 -29.50 3.30
C ASP A 246 1.91 -29.77 4.49
N GLY A 247 0.60 -29.79 4.21
CA GLY A 247 -0.44 -29.93 5.23
C GLY A 247 -0.79 -28.64 5.98
N TYR A 248 -0.19 -27.52 5.60
CA TYR A 248 -0.50 -26.20 6.13
C TYR A 248 -1.19 -25.34 5.07
N ILE A 249 -2.02 -24.41 5.51
CA ILE A 249 -2.70 -23.43 4.67
C ILE A 249 -2.31 -22.00 5.13
N ARG A 250 -2.27 -21.06 4.21
CA ARG A 250 -2.07 -19.63 4.54
C ARG A 250 -3.16 -19.16 5.49
N PHE A 251 -2.75 -18.44 6.54
CA PHE A 251 -3.64 -17.86 7.54
C PHE A 251 -3.68 -16.34 7.38
N ILE A 252 -4.70 -15.85 6.69
CA ILE A 252 -4.88 -14.47 6.29
C ILE A 252 -5.18 -13.60 7.50
N GLN A 253 -4.44 -12.52 7.64
CA GLN A 253 -4.61 -11.48 8.65
C GLN A 253 -4.84 -10.13 7.97
N ASN A 254 -5.47 -9.18 8.68
CA ASN A 254 -5.75 -7.84 8.13
C ASN A 254 -4.48 -7.18 7.55
N ARG A 255 -3.33 -7.30 8.24
CA ARG A 255 -2.04 -6.75 7.81
C ARG A 255 -1.52 -7.29 6.48
N ASP A 256 -1.98 -8.48 6.07
CA ASP A 256 -1.53 -9.11 4.82
C ASP A 256 -2.02 -8.38 3.57
N TYR A 257 -3.04 -7.52 3.73
CA TYR A 257 -3.54 -6.64 2.67
C TYR A 257 -2.70 -5.36 2.50
N ASP A 258 -1.89 -5.01 3.50
CA ASP A 258 -0.97 -3.87 3.44
C ASP A 258 0.42 -4.31 2.97
N SER A 259 0.85 -5.52 3.36
CA SER A 259 2.17 -6.07 3.01
C SER A 259 2.18 -7.59 3.10
N ASP A 260 2.75 -8.24 2.08
CA ASP A 260 2.94 -9.70 2.01
C ASP A 260 4.24 -10.19 2.69
N ASN A 261 4.95 -9.32 3.41
CA ASN A 261 6.27 -9.61 3.97
C ASN A 261 6.27 -10.60 5.14
N HIS A 262 5.11 -10.86 5.76
CA HIS A 262 5.01 -11.69 6.97
C HIS A 262 3.85 -12.67 6.87
N GLN A 263 3.97 -13.61 5.94
CA GLN A 263 2.95 -14.64 5.75
C GLN A 263 2.93 -15.59 6.95
N THR A 264 1.72 -15.96 7.36
CA THR A 264 1.49 -16.94 8.43
C THR A 264 0.80 -18.16 7.84
N TYR A 265 1.18 -19.34 8.30
CA TYR A 265 0.56 -20.61 7.91
C TYR A 265 0.15 -21.39 9.14
N ILE A 266 -0.95 -22.15 9.04
CA ILE A 266 -1.51 -22.97 10.11
C ILE A 266 -1.80 -24.38 9.57
N PRO A 267 -1.86 -25.41 10.43
CA PRO A 267 -2.26 -26.74 9.99
C PRO A 267 -3.65 -26.73 9.34
N TYR A 268 -3.78 -27.35 8.18
CA TYR A 268 -5.06 -27.48 7.52
C TYR A 268 -5.95 -28.49 8.27
N THR A 269 -7.15 -28.08 8.60
CA THR A 269 -8.20 -28.95 9.15
C THR A 269 -9.49 -28.78 8.37
N LYS A 270 -10.32 -29.84 8.31
CA LYS A 270 -11.59 -29.81 7.56
C LYS A 270 -12.62 -28.79 8.06
N ASN A 271 -12.45 -28.31 9.29
CA ASN A 271 -13.38 -27.37 9.94
C ASN A 271 -12.94 -25.91 9.77
N LEU A 272 -11.83 -25.67 9.09
CA LEU A 272 -11.38 -24.28 8.80
C LEU A 272 -12.21 -23.68 7.68
N SER A 273 -12.75 -22.50 7.94
CA SER A 273 -13.34 -21.69 6.89
C SER A 273 -12.24 -21.11 6.00
N THR A 274 -12.37 -21.33 4.72
CA THR A 274 -11.41 -20.88 3.70
C THR A 274 -12.05 -19.91 2.73
N VAL A 275 -11.21 -19.15 2.05
CA VAL A 275 -11.59 -18.21 0.99
C VAL A 275 -10.74 -18.43 -0.23
N ASP A 276 -11.34 -18.23 -1.40
CA ASP A 276 -10.62 -18.00 -2.64
C ASP A 276 -10.31 -16.52 -2.85
N ARG A 277 -9.55 -16.21 -3.90
CA ARG A 277 -9.11 -14.83 -4.18
C ARG A 277 -10.26 -13.87 -4.53
N PHE A 278 -11.43 -14.38 -4.82
CA PHE A 278 -12.60 -13.58 -5.18
C PHE A 278 -13.69 -13.57 -4.11
N ASP A 279 -13.50 -14.28 -3.01
CA ASP A 279 -14.40 -14.20 -1.88
C ASP A 279 -14.36 -12.79 -1.26
N ILE A 280 -15.45 -12.43 -0.59
CA ILE A 280 -15.59 -11.14 0.09
C ILE A 280 -15.23 -11.36 1.55
N LEU A 281 -14.13 -10.74 1.98
CA LEU A 281 -13.81 -10.60 3.40
C LEU A 281 -14.08 -9.16 3.87
N MET A 282 -14.35 -8.99 5.14
CA MET A 282 -14.60 -7.69 5.77
C MET A 282 -13.83 -7.58 7.08
N ASP A 283 -13.16 -6.45 7.29
CA ASP A 283 -12.47 -6.16 8.54
C ASP A 283 -13.47 -5.97 9.68
N LYS A 284 -13.27 -6.73 10.77
CA LYS A 284 -14.10 -6.63 11.99
C LYS A 284 -13.55 -5.61 12.97
N TYR A 285 -12.25 -5.34 12.93
CA TYR A 285 -11.51 -4.45 13.83
C TYR A 285 -10.61 -3.53 13.05
N GLY A 286 -10.17 -2.44 13.67
CA GLY A 286 -9.29 -1.45 13.05
C GLY A 286 -10.03 -0.66 11.99
N ASP A 287 -9.87 -1.03 10.73
CA ASP A 287 -10.61 -0.46 9.59
C ASP A 287 -11.95 -1.19 9.38
N ALA A 288 -12.76 -1.26 10.47
CA ALA A 288 -14.00 -2.02 10.49
C ALA A 288 -14.94 -1.61 9.35
N GLY A 289 -15.42 -2.61 8.58
CA GLY A 289 -16.24 -2.41 7.39
C GLY A 289 -15.47 -2.34 6.08
N ALA A 290 -14.13 -2.27 6.11
CA ALA A 290 -13.33 -2.37 4.90
C ALA A 290 -13.47 -3.74 4.25
N VAL A 291 -13.74 -3.74 2.94
CA VAL A 291 -13.86 -4.95 2.15
C VAL A 291 -12.49 -5.38 1.63
N ARG A 292 -12.18 -6.67 1.79
CA ARG A 292 -10.92 -7.29 1.38
C ARG A 292 -11.17 -8.45 0.42
N TYR A 293 -10.23 -8.67 -0.51
CA TYR A 293 -10.23 -9.80 -1.46
C TYR A 293 -8.81 -9.97 -2.03
N GLY A 294 -8.58 -11.02 -2.80
CA GLY A 294 -7.32 -11.20 -3.55
C GLY A 294 -6.34 -12.17 -2.91
N ILE A 295 -6.56 -12.61 -1.68
CA ILE A 295 -5.72 -13.59 -0.99
C ILE A 295 -6.54 -14.87 -0.77
N GLU A 296 -5.91 -16.02 -1.01
CA GLU A 296 -6.47 -17.35 -0.80
C GLU A 296 -5.94 -17.96 0.50
N GLY A 297 -6.79 -18.63 1.27
CA GLY A 297 -6.40 -19.29 2.52
C GLY A 297 -7.51 -19.37 3.55
N ALA A 298 -7.15 -19.72 4.79
CA ALA A 298 -8.00 -19.57 5.96
C ALA A 298 -7.85 -18.15 6.52
N PHE A 299 -8.90 -17.58 7.05
CA PHE A 299 -8.86 -16.20 7.57
C PHE A 299 -8.96 -16.16 9.10
N ASN A 300 -8.39 -15.13 9.72
CA ASN A 300 -8.36 -14.99 11.17
C ASN A 300 -9.68 -14.45 11.73
N VAL A 301 -9.80 -14.44 13.06
CA VAL A 301 -11.01 -13.95 13.78
C VAL A 301 -11.29 -12.46 13.60
N ALA A 302 -10.29 -11.68 13.12
CA ALA A 302 -10.45 -10.25 12.86
C ALA A 302 -11.13 -9.95 11.52
N LEU A 303 -11.36 -10.98 10.72
CA LEU A 303 -12.06 -10.93 9.44
C LEU A 303 -13.40 -11.67 9.53
N GLY A 304 -14.36 -11.27 8.71
CA GLY A 304 -15.61 -11.98 8.47
C GLY A 304 -15.79 -12.23 6.99
N LYS A 305 -16.21 -13.44 6.60
CA LYS A 305 -16.52 -13.75 5.21
C LYS A 305 -18.00 -13.44 4.94
N ILE A 306 -18.25 -12.78 3.82
CA ILE A 306 -19.60 -12.53 3.30
C ILE A 306 -19.87 -13.52 2.18
N ASN A 307 -20.68 -14.53 2.48
CA ASN A 307 -21.12 -15.51 1.49
C ASN A 307 -22.36 -14.95 0.76
N VAL A 308 -22.29 -14.86 -0.56
CA VAL A 308 -23.38 -14.39 -1.41
C VAL A 308 -24.16 -15.60 -1.93
N ASN A 309 -25.49 -15.60 -1.72
CA ASN A 309 -26.34 -16.76 -2.03
C ASN A 309 -26.39 -17.10 -3.53
N ARG A 310 -26.05 -16.16 -4.42
CA ARG A 310 -26.06 -16.34 -5.88
C ARG A 310 -24.77 -15.78 -6.49
N PRO A 311 -24.07 -16.57 -7.33
CA PRO A 311 -22.78 -16.14 -7.89
C PRO A 311 -22.83 -14.85 -8.72
N ASN A 312 -23.91 -14.58 -9.44
CA ASN A 312 -24.06 -13.35 -10.25
C ASN A 312 -24.31 -12.08 -9.44
N PHE A 313 -24.50 -12.20 -8.12
CA PHE A 313 -24.58 -11.07 -7.19
C PHE A 313 -23.23 -10.68 -6.58
N GLN A 314 -22.22 -11.50 -6.71
CA GLN A 314 -20.95 -11.35 -6.00
C GLN A 314 -20.33 -9.96 -6.17
N GLU A 315 -20.11 -9.52 -7.42
CA GLU A 315 -19.45 -8.23 -7.68
C GLU A 315 -20.38 -7.04 -7.38
N TYR A 316 -21.69 -7.22 -7.55
CA TYR A 316 -22.66 -6.22 -7.16
C TYR A 316 -22.66 -5.98 -5.65
N ILE A 317 -22.75 -7.05 -4.85
CA ILE A 317 -22.72 -6.97 -3.38
C ILE A 317 -21.39 -6.45 -2.89
N ARG A 318 -20.26 -6.89 -3.47
CA ARG A 318 -18.95 -6.35 -3.11
C ARG A 318 -18.91 -4.85 -3.33
N SER A 319 -19.31 -4.37 -4.50
CA SER A 319 -19.31 -2.93 -4.83
C SER A 319 -20.29 -2.14 -3.96
N PHE A 320 -21.42 -2.74 -3.57
CA PHE A 320 -22.35 -2.16 -2.59
C PHE A 320 -21.68 -1.96 -1.24
N LEU A 321 -20.99 -2.99 -0.72
CA LEU A 321 -20.29 -2.93 0.55
C LEU A 321 -19.08 -1.98 0.52
N GLU A 322 -18.40 -1.84 -0.63
CA GLU A 322 -17.30 -0.91 -0.87
C GLU A 322 -17.76 0.55 -1.04
N SER A 323 -19.08 0.80 -1.17
CA SER A 323 -19.59 2.17 -1.35
C SER A 323 -19.38 3.02 -0.10
N ASP A 324 -19.04 4.30 -0.28
CA ASP A 324 -18.69 5.22 0.81
C ASP A 324 -19.78 5.31 1.89
N GLY A 325 -21.06 5.29 1.48
CA GLY A 325 -22.20 5.33 2.41
C GLY A 325 -22.30 4.10 3.29
N VAL A 326 -22.11 2.90 2.71
CA VAL A 326 -22.18 1.63 3.45
C VAL A 326 -20.96 1.46 4.35
N TYR A 327 -19.76 1.75 3.82
CA TYR A 327 -18.53 1.73 4.61
C TYR A 327 -18.63 2.66 5.83
N SER A 328 -19.03 3.93 5.62
CA SER A 328 -19.16 4.92 6.70
C SER A 328 -20.19 4.47 7.74
N TYR A 329 -21.33 3.90 7.31
CA TYR A 329 -22.33 3.36 8.22
C TYR A 329 -21.76 2.22 9.08
N LEU A 330 -21.09 1.24 8.47
CA LEU A 330 -20.52 0.09 9.17
C LEU A 330 -19.40 0.50 10.13
N HIS A 331 -18.51 1.38 9.68
CA HIS A 331 -17.42 1.90 10.49
C HIS A 331 -17.94 2.63 11.75
N ASN A 332 -18.86 3.57 11.57
CA ASN A 332 -19.46 4.32 12.67
C ASN A 332 -20.28 3.43 13.61
N SER A 333 -21.02 2.44 13.09
CA SER A 333 -21.77 1.49 13.90
C SER A 333 -20.86 0.63 14.78
N CYS A 334 -19.67 0.30 14.30
CA CYS A 334 -18.65 -0.40 15.06
C CYS A 334 -18.08 0.47 16.18
N MET A 335 -17.73 1.73 15.89
CA MET A 335 -17.13 2.67 16.85
C MET A 335 -18.11 3.06 17.98
N ALA A 336 -19.40 3.04 17.74
CA ALA A 336 -20.42 3.32 18.75
C ALA A 336 -20.63 2.18 19.77
N SER A 337 -20.05 1.00 19.52
CA SER A 337 -20.16 -0.17 20.40
C SER A 337 -19.10 -0.17 21.49
N THR A 338 -19.45 -0.56 22.72
CA THR A 338 -18.51 -0.77 23.84
C THR A 338 -17.44 -1.85 23.55
N ARG A 339 -17.71 -2.74 22.60
CA ARG A 339 -16.72 -3.65 21.99
C ARG A 339 -16.69 -3.33 20.51
N ALA A 340 -15.75 -2.50 20.10
CA ALA A 340 -15.58 -2.07 18.71
C ALA A 340 -15.29 -3.26 17.77
N SER A 341 -16.30 -4.05 17.45
CA SER A 341 -16.21 -5.22 16.57
C SER A 341 -17.44 -5.31 15.68
N LEU A 342 -17.20 -5.36 14.38
CA LEU A 342 -18.25 -5.60 13.39
C LEU A 342 -18.69 -7.07 13.43
N ASN A 343 -19.99 -7.30 13.28
CA ASN A 343 -20.59 -8.62 13.21
C ASN A 343 -21.86 -8.61 12.34
N GLU A 344 -22.48 -9.77 12.15
CA GLU A 344 -23.66 -9.93 11.31
C GLU A 344 -24.80 -8.95 11.66
N SER A 345 -25.02 -8.65 12.94
CA SER A 345 -26.10 -7.74 13.34
C SER A 345 -25.94 -6.32 12.80
N ASN A 346 -24.71 -5.86 12.52
CA ASN A 346 -24.46 -4.56 11.91
C ASN A 346 -24.95 -4.51 10.45
N LEU A 347 -25.01 -5.67 9.77
CA LEU A 347 -25.51 -5.78 8.40
C LEU A 347 -27.05 -5.79 8.33
N SER A 348 -27.74 -6.12 9.44
CA SER A 348 -29.20 -6.32 9.47
C SER A 348 -30.03 -5.07 9.10
N MET A 349 -29.45 -3.89 9.30
CA MET A 349 -30.12 -2.61 8.99
C MET A 349 -29.93 -2.18 7.54
N LEU A 350 -29.01 -2.81 6.81
CA LEU A 350 -28.72 -2.46 5.43
C LEU A 350 -29.83 -3.01 4.50
N ASN A 351 -30.38 -2.11 3.70
CA ASN A 351 -31.28 -2.45 2.62
C ASN A 351 -30.51 -2.36 1.30
N VAL A 352 -30.75 -3.30 0.40
CA VAL A 352 -30.12 -3.35 -0.92
C VAL A 352 -31.19 -3.42 -2.00
N VAL A 353 -30.96 -2.70 -3.08
CA VAL A 353 -31.81 -2.74 -4.28
C VAL A 353 -31.42 -3.96 -5.10
N ILE A 354 -32.35 -4.78 -5.49
CA ILE A 354 -32.12 -5.98 -6.30
C ILE A 354 -32.46 -5.68 -7.75
N PRO A 355 -31.44 -5.57 -8.61
CA PRO A 355 -31.64 -5.44 -10.04
C PRO A 355 -32.21 -6.70 -10.69
N ASP A 356 -32.63 -6.58 -11.94
CA ASP A 356 -32.95 -7.75 -12.76
C ASP A 356 -31.70 -8.61 -13.06
N GLU A 357 -31.92 -9.89 -13.41
CA GLU A 357 -30.87 -10.87 -13.61
C GLU A 357 -29.94 -10.54 -14.79
N ASP A 358 -30.46 -9.92 -15.85
CA ASP A 358 -29.66 -9.55 -17.03
C ASP A 358 -28.68 -8.41 -16.67
N THR A 359 -29.16 -7.39 -15.96
CA THR A 359 -28.33 -6.28 -15.47
C THR A 359 -27.25 -6.78 -14.51
N LEU A 360 -27.60 -7.66 -13.55
CA LEU A 360 -26.65 -8.23 -12.62
C LEU A 360 -25.58 -9.07 -13.32
N SER A 361 -25.99 -9.92 -14.26
CA SER A 361 -25.05 -10.80 -14.99
C SER A 361 -24.09 -10.00 -15.86
N ALA A 362 -24.59 -8.94 -16.51
CA ALA A 362 -23.75 -8.05 -17.32
C ALA A 362 -22.73 -7.30 -16.44
N PHE A 363 -23.15 -6.76 -15.30
CA PHE A 363 -22.28 -6.12 -14.34
C PHE A 363 -21.23 -7.08 -13.77
N GLN A 364 -21.67 -8.28 -13.30
CA GLN A 364 -20.80 -9.34 -12.78
C GLN A 364 -19.70 -9.68 -13.80
N LEU A 365 -20.04 -9.91 -15.05
CA LEU A 365 -19.07 -10.26 -16.09
C LEU A 365 -18.04 -9.14 -16.33
N GLN A 366 -18.50 -7.90 -16.38
CA GLN A 366 -17.64 -6.76 -16.64
C GLN A 366 -16.68 -6.49 -15.47
N ILE A 367 -17.22 -6.44 -14.24
CA ILE A 367 -16.39 -6.15 -13.05
C ILE A 367 -15.43 -7.30 -12.76
N ARG A 368 -15.86 -8.54 -12.95
CA ARG A 368 -14.99 -9.71 -12.73
C ARG A 368 -13.71 -9.63 -13.56
N LYS A 369 -13.81 -9.27 -14.84
CA LYS A 369 -12.65 -9.08 -15.72
C LYS A 369 -11.70 -7.97 -15.23
N ILE A 370 -12.26 -6.88 -14.73
CA ILE A 370 -11.45 -5.77 -14.17
C ILE A 370 -10.71 -6.26 -12.92
N ARG A 371 -11.39 -6.96 -12.01
CA ARG A 371 -10.75 -7.50 -10.79
C ARG A 371 -9.71 -8.57 -11.10
N GLU A 372 -9.93 -9.42 -12.09
CA GLU A 372 -8.92 -10.37 -12.57
C GLU A 372 -7.65 -9.65 -13.04
N SER A 373 -7.82 -8.56 -13.79
CA SER A 373 -6.69 -7.73 -14.24
C SER A 373 -5.96 -7.07 -13.07
N ILE A 374 -6.68 -6.59 -12.04
CA ILE A 374 -6.09 -6.05 -10.81
C ILE A 374 -5.25 -7.11 -10.09
N LEU A 375 -5.79 -8.31 -9.92
CA LEU A 375 -5.10 -9.39 -9.22
C LEU A 375 -3.84 -9.86 -9.98
N LEU A 376 -3.92 -10.01 -11.30
CA LEU A 376 -2.76 -10.33 -12.14
C LEU A 376 -1.67 -9.25 -12.01
N THR A 377 -2.06 -7.99 -12.04
CA THR A 377 -1.14 -6.86 -11.88
C THR A 377 -0.48 -6.84 -10.50
N ASN A 378 -1.22 -7.20 -9.44
CA ASN A 378 -0.66 -7.34 -8.09
C ASN A 378 0.35 -8.48 -8.00
N ASP A 379 0.05 -9.65 -8.60
CA ASP A 379 0.97 -10.78 -8.65
C ASP A 379 2.28 -10.42 -9.38
N GLU A 380 2.17 -9.74 -10.53
CA GLU A 380 3.33 -9.27 -11.28
C GLU A 380 4.14 -8.23 -10.48
N ASN A 381 3.46 -7.33 -9.74
CA ASN A 381 4.15 -6.35 -8.88
C ASN A 381 4.93 -7.06 -7.77
N LEU A 382 4.36 -8.07 -7.13
CA LEU A 382 5.05 -8.87 -6.11
C LEU A 382 6.30 -9.54 -6.68
N GLN A 383 6.20 -10.11 -7.90
CA GLN A 383 7.35 -10.71 -8.58
C GLN A 383 8.43 -9.66 -8.92
N LEU A 384 8.04 -8.48 -9.40
CA LEU A 384 8.95 -7.37 -9.68
C LEU A 384 9.63 -6.83 -8.42
N GLU A 385 8.89 -6.71 -7.32
CA GLU A 385 9.44 -6.28 -6.02
C GLU A 385 10.48 -7.30 -5.51
N ASN A 386 10.19 -8.58 -5.58
CA ASN A 386 11.11 -9.65 -5.22
C ASN A 386 12.36 -9.63 -6.11
N LEU A 387 12.18 -9.50 -7.42
CA LEU A 387 13.29 -9.39 -8.39
C LEU A 387 14.16 -8.17 -8.08
N ARG A 388 13.55 -7.00 -7.88
CA ARG A 388 14.25 -5.75 -7.53
C ARG A 388 15.09 -5.93 -6.25
N ASN A 389 14.48 -6.50 -5.21
CA ASN A 389 15.15 -6.67 -3.92
C ASN A 389 16.29 -7.69 -3.99
N TRP A 390 16.15 -8.72 -4.82
CA TRP A 390 17.21 -9.72 -5.07
C TRP A 390 18.33 -9.16 -5.95
N LEU A 391 18.01 -8.39 -6.99
CA LEU A 391 18.99 -7.81 -7.91
C LEU A 391 19.83 -6.71 -7.27
N LEU A 392 19.27 -5.90 -6.37
CA LEU A 392 19.95 -4.75 -5.81
C LEU A 392 21.32 -5.10 -5.19
N PRO A 393 21.45 -6.08 -4.28
CA PRO A 393 22.76 -6.47 -3.75
C PRO A 393 23.70 -7.03 -4.81
N MET A 394 23.19 -7.79 -5.77
CA MET A 394 24.00 -8.41 -6.82
C MET A 394 24.60 -7.38 -7.78
N LEU A 395 23.80 -6.41 -8.21
CA LEU A 395 24.25 -5.30 -9.06
C LEU A 395 25.30 -4.46 -8.34
N MET A 396 25.04 -4.11 -7.07
CA MET A 396 25.93 -3.29 -6.26
C MET A 396 27.26 -3.99 -5.94
N ASN A 397 27.27 -5.33 -5.83
CA ASN A 397 28.47 -6.10 -5.55
C ASN A 397 29.21 -6.59 -6.83
N GLY A 398 28.70 -6.22 -8.01
CA GLY A 398 29.26 -6.66 -9.31
C GLY A 398 29.11 -8.16 -9.58
N GLN A 399 28.17 -8.83 -8.91
CA GLN A 399 27.85 -10.25 -9.08
C GLN A 399 26.87 -10.50 -10.23
N ALA A 400 26.10 -9.49 -10.61
CA ALA A 400 25.26 -9.50 -11.79
C ALA A 400 25.82 -8.50 -12.82
N VAL A 401 25.84 -8.92 -14.07
CA VAL A 401 26.21 -8.06 -15.21
C VAL A 401 24.97 -7.92 -16.08
N ILE A 402 24.64 -6.70 -16.43
CA ILE A 402 23.58 -6.44 -17.40
C ILE A 402 24.18 -6.70 -18.78
N GLN A 403 23.59 -7.59 -19.54
CA GLN A 403 23.92 -7.82 -20.95
C GLN A 403 22.85 -7.14 -21.80
N ASP A 404 23.31 -6.38 -22.81
CA ASP A 404 22.44 -5.72 -23.80
C ASP A 404 21.65 -6.74 -24.64
#